data_0975214b70ab619370cd6429a02e080e
#
_entry.id   0975214b70ab619370cd6429a02e080e
#
_cell.length_a   1.000
_cell.length_b   1.000
_cell.length_c   1.000
_cell.angle_alpha   90.00
_cell.angle_beta   90.00
_cell.angle_gamma   90.00
#
_symmetry.space_group_name_H-M   'P 1'
#
loop_
_entity.id
_entity.type
_entity.pdbx_description
1 polymer ?
#
loop_
_entity_poly.entity_id
_entity_poly.type
_entity_poly.pdbx_seq_one_letter_code
_entity_poly.pdbx_strand_id
1 'polypeptide(L)'
;GKIFFGAEEEVKEECLREIRRDIEHSHYSKEVENGMFQMVKDLIDGKLELRAHPSKKIHAKIYVLYPNDFNQYTQGMAITGSSNLTGNGLGITEERQYEFNVKMDRYDDVKFAKEEFELLWKEAEGCEITADDVKTSIDHTYLKGDASPYDLYIKMLMEYFSDRVMATDDNNPFDMPEGYKKYDYQMDAVEEGYQKLLRYD
;
A
#
# COMPACT_ATOMS: atom_id res chain seq x y z
N GLY A 1 -10.30 -26.09 -23.34
CA GLY A 1 -11.14 -24.89 -23.17
C GLY A 1 -11.63 -24.66 -21.74
N LYS A 2 -11.17 -25.44 -20.73
CA LYS A 2 -11.63 -25.28 -19.32
C LYS A 2 -10.58 -24.72 -18.36
N ILE A 3 -9.42 -24.37 -18.85
CA ILE A 3 -8.29 -24.00 -17.98
C ILE A 3 -8.09 -22.48 -17.87
N PHE A 4 -8.70 -21.68 -18.74
CA PHE A 4 -8.39 -20.25 -18.82
C PHE A 4 -9.32 -19.32 -18.01
N PHE A 5 -10.55 -19.71 -17.71
CA PHE A 5 -11.48 -18.86 -16.94
C PHE A 5 -11.22 -18.86 -15.42
N GLY A 6 -10.53 -19.87 -14.89
CA GLY A 6 -10.15 -19.89 -13.47
C GLY A 6 -8.88 -19.10 -13.16
N ALA A 7 -7.99 -18.94 -14.12
CA ALA A 7 -6.71 -18.29 -13.88
C ALA A 7 -6.81 -16.76 -13.72
N GLU A 8 -7.69 -16.11 -14.45
CA GLU A 8 -7.89 -14.65 -14.38
C GLU A 8 -8.50 -14.23 -13.04
N GLU A 9 -9.55 -14.94 -12.61
CA GLU A 9 -10.22 -14.67 -11.33
C GLU A 9 -9.30 -14.99 -10.13
N GLU A 10 -8.56 -16.10 -10.17
CA GLU A 10 -7.60 -16.47 -9.14
C GLU A 10 -6.49 -15.39 -8.97
N VAL A 11 -6.00 -14.82 -10.08
CA VAL A 11 -4.96 -13.78 -10.05
C VAL A 11 -5.50 -12.47 -9.49
N LYS A 12 -6.74 -12.11 -9.84
CA LYS A 12 -7.42 -10.95 -9.26
C LYS A 12 -7.62 -11.11 -7.76
N GLU A 13 -8.13 -12.27 -7.33
CA GLU A 13 -8.31 -12.58 -5.90
C GLU A 13 -6.99 -12.57 -5.12
N GLU A 14 -5.90 -13.08 -5.72
CA GLU A 14 -4.57 -13.05 -5.08
C GLU A 14 -4.09 -11.61 -4.92
N CYS A 15 -4.22 -10.78 -5.95
CA CYS A 15 -3.87 -9.36 -5.89
C CYS A 15 -4.67 -8.62 -4.80
N LEU A 16 -5.98 -8.84 -4.74
CA LEU A 16 -6.84 -8.23 -3.72
C LEU A 16 -6.53 -8.73 -2.31
N ARG A 17 -6.11 -9.99 -2.17
CA ARG A 17 -5.65 -10.55 -0.90
C ARG A 17 -4.33 -9.93 -0.45
N GLU A 18 -3.41 -9.67 -1.37
CA GLU A 18 -2.17 -8.95 -1.06
C GLU A 18 -2.45 -7.52 -0.60
N ILE A 19 -3.32 -6.78 -1.29
CA ILE A 19 -3.73 -5.42 -0.89
C ILE A 19 -4.33 -5.47 0.53
N ARG A 20 -5.24 -6.42 0.80
CA ARG A 20 -5.84 -6.58 2.13
C ARG A 20 -4.80 -6.85 3.20
N ARG A 21 -3.90 -7.80 2.94
CA ARG A 21 -2.82 -8.14 3.86
C ARG A 21 -1.92 -6.96 4.16
N ASP A 22 -1.60 -6.15 3.16
CA ASP A 22 -0.76 -4.97 3.34
C ASP A 22 -1.47 -3.89 4.20
N ILE A 23 -2.79 -3.73 4.03
CA ILE A 23 -3.60 -2.89 4.91
C ILE A 23 -3.59 -3.43 6.34
N GLU A 24 -3.86 -4.72 6.53
CA GLU A 24 -3.92 -5.37 7.85
C GLU A 24 -2.59 -5.31 8.61
N HIS A 25 -1.45 -5.35 7.90
CA HIS A 25 -0.11 -5.24 8.49
C HIS A 25 0.37 -3.80 8.65
N SER A 26 -0.30 -2.84 8.03
CA SER A 26 0.00 -1.43 8.24
C SER A 26 -0.63 -0.94 9.55
N HIS A 27 0.09 -0.12 10.31
CA HIS A 27 -0.53 0.61 11.40
C HIS A 27 -1.59 1.56 10.83
N TYR A 28 -2.76 1.62 11.50
CA TYR A 28 -3.77 2.60 11.11
C TYR A 28 -3.19 4.00 11.17
N SER A 29 -3.31 4.72 10.07
CA SER A 29 -3.11 6.15 10.03
C SER A 29 -4.18 6.79 9.16
N LYS A 30 -4.51 8.03 9.45
CA LYS A 30 -5.47 8.79 8.66
C LYS A 30 -5.01 9.00 7.21
N GLU A 31 -3.71 9.04 7.00
CA GLU A 31 -3.08 9.13 5.69
C GLU A 31 -3.34 7.87 4.87
N VAL A 32 -3.20 6.68 5.46
CA VAL A 32 -3.50 5.39 4.82
C VAL A 32 -4.98 5.33 4.46
N GLU A 33 -5.88 5.66 5.39
CA GLU A 33 -7.32 5.68 5.16
C GLU A 33 -7.68 6.62 3.99
N ASN A 34 -7.20 7.86 4.04
CA ASN A 34 -7.44 8.85 2.98
C ASN A 34 -6.85 8.41 1.64
N GLY A 35 -5.67 7.79 1.64
CA GLY A 35 -5.02 7.26 0.45
C GLY A 35 -5.85 6.15 -0.20
N MET A 36 -6.39 5.22 0.57
CA MET A 36 -7.24 4.15 0.08
C MET A 36 -8.56 4.68 -0.51
N PHE A 37 -9.22 5.63 0.18
CA PHE A 37 -10.43 6.26 -0.36
C PHE A 37 -10.14 7.07 -1.63
N GLN A 38 -9.00 7.74 -1.71
CA GLN A 38 -8.59 8.45 -2.92
C GLN A 38 -8.33 7.48 -4.06
N MET A 39 -7.68 6.34 -3.81
CA MET A 39 -7.45 5.30 -4.82
C MET A 39 -8.78 4.76 -5.38
N VAL A 40 -9.75 4.46 -4.52
CA VAL A 40 -11.09 4.02 -4.95
C VAL A 40 -11.76 5.11 -5.80
N LYS A 41 -11.68 6.37 -5.38
CA LYS A 41 -12.22 7.50 -6.13
C LYS A 41 -11.57 7.64 -7.51
N ASP A 42 -10.25 7.53 -7.59
CA ASP A 42 -9.51 7.65 -8.84
C ASP A 42 -9.81 6.49 -9.80
N LEU A 43 -10.08 5.29 -9.29
CA LEU A 43 -10.60 4.16 -10.07
C LEU A 43 -12.00 4.45 -10.62
N ILE A 44 -12.91 5.02 -9.82
CA ILE A 44 -14.27 5.41 -10.25
C ILE A 44 -14.20 6.52 -11.31
N ASP A 45 -13.36 7.51 -11.09
CA ASP A 45 -13.19 8.66 -11.98
C ASP A 45 -12.41 8.30 -13.27
N GLY A 46 -11.89 7.06 -13.39
CA GLY A 46 -11.06 6.62 -14.53
C GLY A 46 -9.69 7.31 -14.60
N LYS A 47 -9.21 7.87 -13.49
CA LYS A 47 -7.87 8.47 -13.40
C LYS A 47 -6.79 7.45 -13.08
N LEU A 48 -7.20 6.33 -12.50
CA LEU A 48 -6.37 5.19 -12.18
C LEU A 48 -6.97 3.94 -12.82
N GLU A 49 -6.12 3.14 -13.44
CA GLU A 49 -6.46 1.81 -13.90
C GLU A 49 -5.48 0.81 -13.29
N LEU A 50 -5.98 -0.33 -12.83
CA LEU A 50 -5.19 -1.41 -12.26
C LEU A 50 -5.45 -2.71 -13.01
N ARG A 51 -4.40 -3.48 -13.26
CA ARG A 51 -4.50 -4.83 -13.81
C ARG A 51 -3.55 -5.78 -13.09
N ALA A 52 -4.04 -6.98 -12.79
CA ALA A 52 -3.22 -8.08 -12.33
C ALA A 52 -2.73 -8.90 -13.54
N HIS A 53 -1.44 -9.27 -13.59
CA HIS A 53 -0.91 -10.02 -14.73
C HIS A 53 -1.16 -11.53 -14.58
N PRO A 54 -1.86 -12.21 -15.53
CA PRO A 54 -2.35 -13.57 -15.33
C PRO A 54 -1.27 -14.67 -15.37
N SER A 55 -0.16 -14.42 -16.00
CA SER A 55 0.84 -15.47 -16.26
C SER A 55 2.26 -15.16 -15.81
N LYS A 56 2.54 -13.93 -15.35
CA LYS A 56 3.89 -13.52 -14.95
C LYS A 56 3.88 -12.92 -13.56
N LYS A 57 4.80 -13.38 -12.71
CA LYS A 57 5.15 -12.64 -11.49
C LYS A 57 6.04 -11.47 -11.86
N ILE A 58 5.43 -10.31 -12.08
CA ILE A 58 6.15 -9.10 -12.45
C ILE A 58 6.87 -8.57 -11.21
N HIS A 59 8.20 -8.60 -11.23
CA HIS A 59 9.04 -8.02 -10.19
C HIS A 59 9.72 -6.72 -10.65
N ALA A 60 9.48 -6.30 -11.88
CA ALA A 60 10.00 -5.05 -12.41
C ALA A 60 9.39 -3.84 -11.68
N LYS A 61 10.23 -2.88 -11.32
CA LYS A 61 9.85 -1.57 -10.80
C LYS A 61 10.22 -0.57 -11.88
N ILE A 62 9.23 -0.18 -12.67
CA ILE A 62 9.42 0.76 -13.77
C ILE A 62 8.30 1.79 -13.75
N TYR A 63 8.67 3.04 -13.82
CA TYR A 63 7.78 4.20 -13.87
C TYR A 63 8.02 4.91 -15.17
N VAL A 64 7.00 5.01 -16.01
CA VAL A 64 7.07 5.68 -17.30
C VAL A 64 6.15 6.89 -17.28
N LEU A 65 6.74 8.07 -17.38
CA LEU A 65 6.03 9.35 -17.36
C LEU A 65 6.21 10.02 -18.72
N TYR A 66 5.11 10.25 -19.40
CA TYR A 66 5.14 10.88 -20.72
C TYR A 66 3.89 11.74 -20.95
N PRO A 67 4.02 12.83 -21.72
CA PRO A 67 2.88 13.67 -22.10
C PRO A 67 2.03 13.00 -23.18
N ASN A 68 0.81 13.50 -23.37
CA ASN A 68 -0.11 12.96 -24.40
C ASN A 68 0.45 13.08 -25.82
N ASP A 69 1.27 14.09 -26.07
CA ASP A 69 1.94 14.36 -27.35
C ASP A 69 3.39 13.82 -27.39
N PHE A 70 3.64 12.71 -26.69
CA PHE A 70 4.96 12.08 -26.62
C PHE A 70 5.54 11.80 -28.01
N ASN A 71 6.69 12.40 -28.29
CA ASN A 71 7.43 12.24 -29.52
C ASN A 71 8.92 12.60 -29.29
N GLN A 72 9.75 12.53 -30.37
CA GLN A 72 11.18 12.83 -30.27
C GLN A 72 11.52 14.26 -29.78
N TYR A 73 10.59 15.19 -29.84
CA TYR A 73 10.75 16.58 -29.40
C TYR A 73 10.09 16.84 -28.05
N THR A 74 9.03 16.08 -27.73
CA THR A 74 8.30 16.17 -26.46
C THR A 74 8.54 14.87 -25.70
N GLN A 75 9.68 14.83 -25.00
CA GLN A 75 10.16 13.61 -24.36
C GLN A 75 9.50 13.41 -22.99
N GLY A 76 9.47 12.15 -22.57
CA GLY A 76 9.09 11.72 -21.23
C GLY A 76 10.32 11.34 -20.41
N MET A 77 10.08 10.58 -19.36
CA MET A 77 11.13 9.93 -18.60
C MET A 77 10.68 8.52 -18.17
N ALA A 78 11.64 7.63 -18.01
CA ALA A 78 11.42 6.36 -17.33
C ALA A 78 12.39 6.23 -16.18
N ILE A 79 11.92 5.65 -15.07
CA ILE A 79 12.72 5.36 -13.89
C ILE A 79 12.58 3.86 -13.62
N THR A 80 13.69 3.17 -13.46
CA THR A 80 13.72 1.76 -13.08
C THR A 80 14.80 1.50 -12.04
N GLY A 81 14.59 0.48 -11.21
CA GLY A 81 15.56 0.13 -10.18
C GLY A 81 14.99 -0.79 -9.12
N SER A 82 15.51 -0.69 -7.92
CA SER A 82 15.09 -1.50 -6.78
C SER A 82 13.87 -0.92 -6.05
N SER A 83 13.60 0.38 -6.18
CA SER A 83 12.57 1.08 -5.42
C SER A 83 11.16 0.68 -5.82
N ASN A 84 10.39 0.18 -4.86
CA ASN A 84 8.93 0.05 -4.98
C ASN A 84 8.25 1.41 -4.73
N LEU A 85 6.97 1.52 -5.13
CA LEU A 85 6.13 2.68 -4.80
C LEU A 85 5.65 2.58 -3.34
N THR A 86 6.59 2.60 -2.42
CA THR A 86 6.40 2.53 -0.97
C THR A 86 7.10 3.69 -0.28
N GLY A 87 6.76 3.97 0.97
CA GLY A 87 7.44 5.00 1.76
C GLY A 87 8.95 4.82 1.79
N ASN A 88 9.43 3.59 1.99
CA ASN A 88 10.85 3.24 1.96
C ASN A 88 11.48 3.47 0.58
N GLY A 89 10.84 2.97 -0.48
CA GLY A 89 11.33 3.11 -1.86
C GLY A 89 11.33 4.56 -2.36
N LEU A 90 10.46 5.41 -1.83
CA LEU A 90 10.40 6.85 -2.11
C LEU A 90 11.28 7.67 -1.17
N GLY A 91 11.90 7.06 -0.16
CA GLY A 91 12.77 7.73 0.80
C GLY A 91 12.03 8.67 1.77
N ILE A 92 10.74 8.40 2.02
CA ILE A 92 9.87 9.21 2.89
C ILE A 92 9.98 8.74 4.35
N THR A 93 10.33 7.46 4.58
CA THR A 93 10.47 6.87 5.90
C THR A 93 11.88 7.03 6.48
N GLU A 94 12.01 7.02 7.81
CA GLU A 94 13.30 7.13 8.51
C GLU A 94 14.18 5.89 8.33
N GLU A 95 13.59 4.69 8.19
CA GLU A 95 14.29 3.45 7.84
C GLU A 95 14.72 3.48 6.38
N ARG A 96 15.94 3.91 6.15
CA ARG A 96 16.52 4.02 4.81
C ARG A 96 17.12 2.69 4.38
N GLN A 97 16.44 2.00 3.48
CA GLN A 97 17.10 0.97 2.67
C GLN A 97 17.91 1.65 1.55
N TYR A 98 19.02 1.03 1.19
CA TYR A 98 19.77 1.49 0.01
C TYR A 98 19.00 1.13 -1.25
N GLU A 99 18.58 2.16 -1.98
CA GLU A 99 17.87 2.00 -3.24
C GLU A 99 18.73 2.51 -4.40
N PHE A 100 18.76 1.77 -5.47
CA PHE A 100 19.45 2.14 -6.69
C PHE A 100 18.46 2.27 -7.83
N ASN A 101 18.30 3.48 -8.35
CA ASN A 101 17.41 3.78 -9.46
C ASN A 101 18.17 4.48 -10.59
N VAL A 102 17.77 4.16 -11.81
CA VAL A 102 18.28 4.79 -13.02
C VAL A 102 17.17 5.58 -13.69
N LYS A 103 17.43 6.83 -13.97
CA LYS A 103 16.57 7.69 -14.79
C LYS A 103 17.01 7.62 -16.24
N MET A 104 16.07 7.38 -17.13
CA MET A 104 16.23 7.42 -18.57
C MET A 104 15.35 8.56 -19.12
N ASP A 105 15.91 9.44 -19.93
CA ASP A 105 15.20 10.59 -20.52
C ASP A 105 15.44 10.72 -22.02
N ARG A 106 16.15 9.78 -22.64
CA ARG A 106 16.27 9.73 -24.09
C ARG A 106 14.98 9.16 -24.69
N TYR A 107 14.55 9.72 -25.79
CA TYR A 107 13.34 9.31 -26.47
C TYR A 107 13.25 7.81 -26.74
N ASP A 108 14.31 7.20 -27.27
CA ASP A 108 14.31 5.77 -27.60
C ASP A 108 14.20 4.88 -26.37
N ASP A 109 14.83 5.26 -25.25
CA ASP A 109 14.78 4.50 -24.00
C ASP A 109 13.38 4.57 -23.36
N VAL A 110 12.78 5.78 -23.34
CA VAL A 110 11.42 5.99 -22.82
C VAL A 110 10.38 5.30 -23.71
N LYS A 111 10.56 5.37 -25.03
CA LYS A 111 9.70 4.69 -25.99
C LYS A 111 9.74 3.19 -25.80
N PHE A 112 10.92 2.60 -25.64
CA PHE A 112 11.07 1.17 -25.36
C PHE A 112 10.35 0.79 -24.07
N ALA A 113 10.58 1.52 -22.97
CA ALA A 113 9.93 1.26 -21.71
C ALA A 113 8.39 1.35 -21.79
N LYS A 114 7.89 2.32 -22.55
CA LYS A 114 6.46 2.48 -22.84
C LYS A 114 5.89 1.29 -23.61
N GLU A 115 6.57 0.87 -24.68
CA GLU A 115 6.14 -0.25 -25.53
C GLU A 115 6.12 -1.57 -24.74
N GLU A 116 7.11 -1.82 -23.88
CA GLU A 116 7.14 -2.98 -22.97
C GLU A 116 6.00 -2.95 -21.94
N PHE A 117 5.71 -1.78 -21.37
CA PHE A 117 4.56 -1.61 -20.48
C PHE A 117 3.24 -1.89 -21.21
N GLU A 118 3.05 -1.33 -22.41
CA GLU A 118 1.84 -1.51 -23.20
C GLU A 118 1.63 -2.98 -23.60
N LEU A 119 2.71 -3.70 -23.86
CA LEU A 119 2.65 -5.14 -24.13
C LEU A 119 2.14 -5.92 -22.91
N LEU A 120 2.73 -5.68 -21.72
CA LEU A 120 2.30 -6.30 -20.46
C LEU A 120 0.87 -5.90 -20.11
N TRP A 121 0.52 -4.64 -20.33
CA TRP A 121 -0.82 -4.12 -20.10
C TRP A 121 -1.87 -4.82 -20.96
N LYS A 122 -1.55 -5.06 -22.21
CA LYS A 122 -2.40 -5.81 -23.14
C LYS A 122 -2.51 -7.29 -22.77
N GLU A 123 -1.41 -7.92 -22.36
CA GLU A 123 -1.42 -9.32 -21.88
C GLU A 123 -2.29 -9.50 -20.62
N ALA A 124 -2.50 -8.44 -19.85
CA ALA A 124 -3.35 -8.42 -18.65
C ALA A 124 -4.81 -7.98 -18.94
N GLU A 125 -5.23 -7.96 -20.19
CA GLU A 125 -6.63 -7.70 -20.57
C GLU A 125 -7.54 -8.80 -20.00
N GLY A 126 -8.66 -8.42 -19.36
CA GLY A 126 -9.54 -9.33 -18.62
C GLY A 126 -9.20 -9.47 -17.12
N CYS A 127 -8.05 -8.97 -16.68
CA CYS A 127 -7.63 -8.99 -15.28
C CYS A 127 -7.68 -7.59 -14.61
N GLU A 128 -8.64 -6.76 -15.02
CA GLU A 128 -8.86 -5.42 -14.46
C GLU A 128 -9.34 -5.54 -13.00
N ILE A 129 -8.72 -4.74 -12.13
CA ILE A 129 -9.14 -4.55 -10.74
C ILE A 129 -10.04 -3.32 -10.69
N THR A 130 -11.31 -3.54 -10.38
CA THR A 130 -12.32 -2.47 -10.35
C THR A 130 -12.38 -1.77 -8.99
N ALA A 131 -13.03 -0.60 -8.96
CA ALA A 131 -13.31 0.10 -7.70
C ALA A 131 -14.15 -0.74 -6.72
N ASP A 132 -15.06 -1.57 -7.23
CA ASP A 132 -15.91 -2.43 -6.40
C ASP A 132 -15.11 -3.60 -5.82
N ASP A 133 -14.15 -4.16 -6.57
CA ASP A 133 -13.23 -5.18 -6.07
C ASP A 133 -12.40 -4.63 -4.89
N VAL A 134 -11.85 -3.41 -5.05
CA VAL A 134 -11.07 -2.76 -4.00
C VAL A 134 -11.94 -2.42 -2.79
N LYS A 135 -13.16 -1.87 -2.98
CA LYS A 135 -14.09 -1.60 -1.87
C LYS A 135 -14.42 -2.86 -1.09
N THR A 136 -14.74 -3.95 -1.79
CA THR A 136 -15.03 -5.24 -1.15
C THR A 136 -13.85 -5.73 -0.33
N SER A 137 -12.62 -5.52 -0.81
CA SER A 137 -11.41 -5.87 -0.07
C SER A 137 -11.20 -4.99 1.17
N ILE A 138 -11.47 -3.69 1.07
CA ILE A 138 -11.38 -2.73 2.19
C ILE A 138 -12.41 -3.04 3.26
N ASP A 139 -13.63 -3.46 2.88
CA ASP A 139 -14.73 -3.79 3.81
C ASP A 139 -14.41 -4.98 4.74
N HIS A 140 -13.38 -5.75 4.42
CA HIS A 140 -12.86 -6.83 5.27
C HIS A 140 -11.68 -6.40 6.15
N THR A 141 -11.32 -5.13 6.16
CA THR A 141 -10.22 -4.56 6.96
C THR A 141 -10.74 -3.56 7.98
N TYR A 142 -9.83 -3.02 8.80
CA TYR A 142 -10.15 -1.93 9.74
C TYR A 142 -10.58 -0.62 9.05
N LEU A 143 -10.42 -0.51 7.73
CA LEU A 143 -10.88 0.65 6.92
C LEU A 143 -12.35 0.58 6.51
N LYS A 144 -13.08 -0.42 6.97
CA LYS A 144 -14.50 -0.61 6.69
C LYS A 144 -15.30 0.67 6.94
N GLY A 145 -16.11 1.06 5.95
CA GLY A 145 -16.90 2.31 6.01
C GLY A 145 -17.97 2.33 7.10
N ASP A 146 -18.56 1.17 7.43
CA ASP A 146 -19.55 0.99 8.49
C ASP A 146 -18.86 0.54 9.79
N ALA A 147 -17.98 1.37 10.31
CA ALA A 147 -17.30 1.10 11.57
C ALA A 147 -18.30 1.00 12.72
N SER A 148 -18.26 -0.08 13.49
CA SER A 148 -19.01 -0.19 14.73
C SER A 148 -18.54 0.87 15.74
N PRO A 149 -19.34 1.22 16.77
CA PRO A 149 -18.87 2.11 17.82
C PRO A 149 -17.58 1.64 18.49
N TYR A 150 -17.34 0.33 18.52
CA TYR A 150 -16.10 -0.27 19.03
C TYR A 150 -14.92 -0.01 18.08
N ASP A 151 -15.09 -0.23 16.75
CA ASP A 151 -14.05 0.03 15.76
C ASP A 151 -13.67 1.51 15.75
N LEU A 152 -14.68 2.40 15.88
CA LEU A 152 -14.46 3.83 15.98
C LEU A 152 -13.66 4.19 17.25
N TYR A 153 -13.97 3.55 18.37
CA TYR A 153 -13.24 3.72 19.63
C TYR A 153 -11.78 3.26 19.49
N ILE A 154 -11.53 2.11 18.88
CA ILE A 154 -10.18 1.61 18.63
C ILE A 154 -9.41 2.54 17.68
N LYS A 155 -10.03 3.00 16.57
CA LYS A 155 -9.42 3.99 15.67
C LYS A 155 -9.04 5.28 16.41
N MET A 156 -9.91 5.78 17.28
CA MET A 156 -9.62 6.95 18.12
C MET A 156 -8.44 6.71 19.07
N LEU A 157 -8.36 5.54 19.68
CA LEU A 157 -7.24 5.20 20.57
C LEU A 157 -5.93 5.12 19.77
N MET A 158 -5.93 4.46 18.63
CA MET A 158 -4.74 4.35 17.77
C MET A 158 -4.26 5.73 17.30
N GLU A 159 -5.17 6.60 16.87
CA GLU A 159 -4.84 7.98 16.48
C GLU A 159 -4.29 8.79 17.67
N TYR A 160 -4.94 8.69 18.83
CA TYR A 160 -4.52 9.43 20.03
C TYR A 160 -3.16 8.98 20.57
N PHE A 161 -2.85 7.70 20.43
CA PHE A 161 -1.60 7.12 20.94
C PHE A 161 -0.54 6.91 19.84
N SER A 162 -0.84 7.26 18.57
CA SER A 162 0.07 7.06 17.44
C SER A 162 1.47 7.62 17.69
N ASP A 163 1.56 8.86 18.18
CA ASP A 163 2.82 9.52 18.50
C ASP A 163 3.61 8.83 19.62
N ARG A 164 2.91 8.11 20.52
CA ARG A 164 3.53 7.39 21.65
C ARG A 164 3.93 5.97 21.27
N VAL A 165 3.17 5.31 20.40
CA VAL A 165 3.49 3.98 19.88
C VAL A 165 4.65 4.05 18.90
N MET A 166 4.73 5.11 18.08
CA MET A 166 5.86 5.34 17.16
C MET A 166 7.12 5.85 17.86
N ALA A 167 7.01 6.43 19.07
CA ALA A 167 8.16 6.93 19.82
C ALA A 167 8.89 5.85 20.66
N THR A 168 8.41 4.61 20.65
CA THR A 168 9.00 3.51 21.40
C THR A 168 9.91 2.63 20.56
N ASP A 169 10.90 3.24 19.91
CA ASP A 169 12.10 2.53 19.50
C ASP A 169 13.15 2.74 20.60
N ASP A 170 13.07 1.93 21.62
CA ASP A 170 14.11 1.40 22.50
C ASP A 170 13.50 0.87 23.80
N ASN A 171 13.26 -0.44 23.82
CA ASN A 171 13.21 -1.31 25.01
C ASN A 171 12.24 -1.00 26.16
N ASN A 172 11.33 -0.04 26.05
CA ASN A 172 10.27 0.10 27.04
C ASN A 172 9.05 0.83 26.49
N PRO A 173 7.95 0.11 26.12
CA PRO A 173 6.76 0.72 25.53
C PRO A 173 6.04 1.73 26.45
N PHE A 174 6.56 1.95 27.67
CA PHE A 174 5.90 2.78 28.69
C PHE A 174 6.88 3.70 29.41
N ASP A 175 7.47 4.63 28.65
CA ASP A 175 8.25 5.68 29.29
C ASP A 175 7.30 6.72 29.93
N MET A 176 7.24 6.68 31.24
CA MET A 176 6.45 7.66 31.98
C MET A 176 7.19 8.98 32.06
N PRO A 177 6.51 10.13 31.97
CA PRO A 177 7.13 11.43 32.18
C PRO A 177 7.87 11.51 33.51
N GLU A 178 8.98 12.25 33.54
CA GLU A 178 9.76 12.48 34.75
C GLU A 178 8.87 12.96 35.91
N GLY A 179 8.99 12.30 37.08
CA GLY A 179 8.21 12.64 38.27
C GLY A 179 7.02 11.71 38.58
N TYR A 180 6.68 10.76 37.70
CA TYR A 180 5.65 9.77 37.97
C TYR A 180 6.27 8.48 38.53
N LYS A 181 5.63 7.92 39.53
CA LYS A 181 6.04 6.65 40.14
C LYS A 181 5.47 5.49 39.37
N LYS A 182 6.35 4.63 38.83
CA LYS A 182 5.93 3.37 38.17
C LYS A 182 5.46 2.39 39.25
N TYR A 183 4.25 1.88 39.10
CA TYR A 183 3.71 0.80 39.96
C TYR A 183 3.61 -0.46 39.07
N ASP A 184 4.16 -1.57 39.57
CA ASP A 184 4.25 -2.83 38.82
C ASP A 184 2.89 -3.31 38.33
N TYR A 185 1.84 -3.22 39.19
CA TYR A 185 0.48 -3.62 38.80
C TYR A 185 -0.12 -2.77 37.66
N GLN A 186 0.31 -1.52 37.51
CA GLN A 186 -0.12 -0.66 36.39
C GLN A 186 0.61 -1.01 35.11
N MET A 187 1.88 -1.34 35.21
CA MET A 187 2.68 -1.78 34.09
C MET A 187 2.16 -3.13 33.55
N ASP A 188 1.89 -4.08 34.47
CA ASP A 188 1.32 -5.39 34.14
C ASP A 188 -0.04 -5.25 33.45
N ALA A 189 -0.93 -4.37 33.92
CA ALA A 189 -2.24 -4.15 33.36
C ALA A 189 -2.16 -3.52 31.96
N VAL A 190 -1.22 -2.63 31.72
CA VAL A 190 -1.00 -2.00 30.41
C VAL A 190 -0.39 -3.02 29.43
N GLU A 191 0.57 -3.82 29.90
CA GLU A 191 1.16 -4.87 29.07
C GLU A 191 0.17 -5.97 28.72
N GLU A 192 -0.67 -6.42 29.67
CA GLU A 192 -1.77 -7.35 29.37
C GLU A 192 -2.79 -6.76 28.39
N GLY A 193 -3.11 -5.48 28.53
CA GLY A 193 -4.00 -4.77 27.62
C GLY A 193 -3.42 -4.71 26.20
N TYR A 194 -2.15 -4.36 26.08
CA TYR A 194 -1.42 -4.32 24.82
C TYR A 194 -1.33 -5.71 24.17
N GLN A 195 -0.97 -6.74 24.93
CA GLN A 195 -0.90 -8.12 24.43
C GLN A 195 -2.28 -8.67 24.03
N LYS A 196 -3.35 -8.22 24.69
CA LYS A 196 -4.71 -8.56 24.24
C LYS A 196 -5.09 -7.86 22.95
N LEU A 197 -4.78 -6.58 22.80
CA LEU A 197 -5.01 -5.86 21.54
C LEU A 197 -4.30 -6.53 20.37
N LEU A 198 -3.06 -6.98 20.55
CA LEU A 198 -2.30 -7.71 19.51
C LEU A 198 -2.82 -9.13 19.20
N ARG A 199 -3.64 -9.73 20.07
CA ARG A 199 -4.16 -11.09 19.89
C ARG A 199 -5.55 -11.15 19.27
N TYR A 200 -6.25 -10.01 19.16
CA TYR A 200 -7.60 -9.93 18.62
C TYR A 200 -7.62 -9.29 17.22
N ASP A 201 -6.44 -9.15 16.57
CA ASP A 201 -6.28 -8.91 15.13
C ASP A 201 -6.22 -10.22 14.35
#